data_588c5c82023ec560bdd94d3d918125ed
#
_entry.id   588c5c82023ec560bdd94d3d918125ed
#
_cell.length_a   1.000
_cell.length_b   1.000
_cell.length_c   1.000
_cell.angle_alpha   90.00
_cell.angle_beta   90.00
_cell.angle_gamma   90.00
#
_symmetry.space_group_name_H-M   'P 1'
#
loop_
_entity.id
_entity.type
_entity.pdbx_description
1 polymer ?
#
loop_
_entity_poly.entity_id
_entity_poly.type
_entity_poly.pdbx_seq_one_letter_code
_entity_poly.pdbx_strand_id
1 'polypeptide(L)'
;MQTLRASKCGLSTAQLPSYILDVIDALTKAGYEAYIVGGGVRDLMLGLNPKDFDAVTNATPSQIKEVFGRRCRIIGRRFELAHVYSGRELVEVATFRAPPKKAVTSAQGMILRDNNWGTIEQDFVRRDFSINAMYYQPRKGIVLDFCNAADDIKHKTLRLLGDPQTRFEEDPVRMLRTLRFAAKLNFSIAPEILDIFTPEAAYLLRDVSPHRLYDESQKLFTDRKSV
;
A
#
# COMPACT_ATOMS: atom_id res chain seq x y z
N MET A 1 -0.51 -16.88 6.65
CA MET A 1 -0.10 -16.55 5.26
C MET A 1 -0.59 -17.63 4.32
N GLN A 2 -1.28 -17.24 3.27
CA GLN A 2 -1.68 -18.14 2.18
C GLN A 2 -0.90 -17.75 0.92
N THR A 3 -0.49 -18.76 0.15
CA THR A 3 0.07 -18.55 -1.20
C THR A 3 -0.98 -18.97 -2.22
N LEU A 4 -1.54 -18.02 -2.93
CA LEU A 4 -2.58 -18.24 -3.92
C LEU A 4 -1.97 -18.28 -5.33
N ARG A 5 -2.54 -19.09 -6.21
CA ARG A 5 -2.22 -19.00 -7.63
C ARG A 5 -2.82 -17.71 -8.21
N ALA A 6 -2.01 -16.90 -8.89
CA ALA A 6 -2.45 -15.63 -9.48
C ALA A 6 -3.67 -15.82 -10.40
N SER A 7 -3.69 -16.90 -11.20
CA SER A 7 -4.81 -17.21 -12.09
C SER A 7 -6.15 -17.44 -11.36
N LYS A 8 -6.11 -17.97 -10.12
CA LYS A 8 -7.32 -18.11 -9.29
C LYS A 8 -7.83 -16.77 -8.76
N CYS A 9 -6.95 -15.77 -8.71
CA CYS A 9 -7.27 -14.39 -8.33
C CYS A 9 -7.61 -13.52 -9.56
N GLY A 10 -7.73 -14.09 -10.75
CA GLY A 10 -7.97 -13.34 -11.99
C GLY A 10 -6.76 -12.53 -12.47
N LEU A 11 -5.55 -12.85 -11.99
CA LEU A 11 -4.33 -12.14 -12.32
C LEU A 11 -3.49 -12.91 -13.33
N SER A 12 -2.95 -12.18 -14.32
CA SER A 12 -1.99 -12.70 -15.28
C SER A 12 -0.96 -11.63 -15.65
N THR A 13 0.20 -12.06 -16.11
CA THR A 13 1.25 -11.15 -16.62
C THR A 13 0.80 -10.34 -17.84
N ALA A 14 -0.17 -10.86 -18.62
CA ALA A 14 -0.69 -10.17 -19.80
C ALA A 14 -1.45 -8.86 -19.45
N GLN A 15 -1.92 -8.72 -18.21
CA GLN A 15 -2.58 -7.50 -17.74
C GLN A 15 -1.59 -6.42 -17.28
N LEU A 16 -0.31 -6.76 -17.16
CA LEU A 16 0.71 -5.87 -16.62
C LEU A 16 1.48 -5.17 -17.75
N PRO A 17 1.63 -3.85 -17.67
CA PRO A 17 2.53 -3.11 -18.57
C PRO A 17 3.98 -3.60 -18.43
N SER A 18 4.76 -3.50 -19.51
CA SER A 18 6.15 -3.93 -19.52
C SER A 18 7.01 -3.21 -18.47
N TYR A 19 6.75 -1.94 -18.23
CA TYR A 19 7.55 -1.14 -17.31
C TYR A 19 7.56 -1.67 -15.87
N ILE A 20 6.42 -2.19 -15.34
CA ILE A 20 6.39 -2.77 -13.99
C ILE A 20 7.05 -4.15 -13.99
N LEU A 21 6.86 -4.96 -15.04
CA LEU A 21 7.53 -6.24 -15.19
C LEU A 21 9.06 -6.07 -15.24
N ASP A 22 9.56 -5.08 -15.96
CA ASP A 22 11.00 -4.77 -16.05
C ASP A 22 11.59 -4.43 -14.69
N VAL A 23 10.83 -3.70 -13.85
CA VAL A 23 11.27 -3.35 -12.47
C VAL A 23 11.33 -4.61 -11.59
N ILE A 24 10.28 -5.45 -11.60
CA ILE A 24 10.25 -6.70 -10.85
C ILE A 24 11.38 -7.64 -11.30
N ASP A 25 11.57 -7.79 -12.62
CA ASP A 25 12.60 -8.65 -13.17
C ASP A 25 14.01 -8.19 -12.81
N ALA A 26 14.29 -6.88 -12.89
CA ALA A 26 15.59 -6.33 -12.56
C ALA A 26 15.95 -6.56 -11.07
N LEU A 27 15.01 -6.33 -10.15
CA LEU A 27 15.21 -6.60 -8.73
C LEU A 27 15.41 -8.09 -8.45
N THR A 28 14.59 -8.93 -9.05
CA THR A 28 14.68 -10.39 -8.87
C THR A 28 16.00 -10.93 -9.44
N LYS A 29 16.43 -10.45 -10.60
CA LYS A 29 17.72 -10.82 -11.21
C LYS A 29 18.91 -10.39 -10.35
N ALA A 30 18.79 -9.29 -9.64
CA ALA A 30 19.80 -8.81 -8.70
C ALA A 30 19.79 -9.59 -7.35
N GLY A 31 18.90 -10.59 -7.19
CA GLY A 31 18.83 -11.44 -6.01
C GLY A 31 17.89 -10.94 -4.92
N TYR A 32 17.08 -9.92 -5.20
CA TYR A 32 16.13 -9.38 -4.23
C TYR A 32 14.73 -9.96 -4.43
N GLU A 33 13.97 -10.02 -3.34
CA GLU A 33 12.53 -10.24 -3.42
C GLU A 33 11.87 -8.98 -3.99
N ALA A 34 10.89 -9.16 -4.88
CA ALA A 34 10.14 -8.05 -5.44
C ALA A 34 8.71 -8.46 -5.76
N TYR A 35 7.76 -7.62 -5.36
CA TYR A 35 6.33 -7.85 -5.54
C TYR A 35 5.64 -6.57 -6.01
N ILE A 36 4.59 -6.72 -6.80
CA ILE A 36 3.60 -5.66 -7.04
C ILE A 36 2.65 -5.67 -5.84
N VAL A 37 2.22 -4.50 -5.37
CA VAL A 37 1.41 -4.38 -4.15
C VAL A 37 0.41 -3.23 -4.25
N GLY A 38 -0.50 -3.16 -3.30
CA GLY A 38 -1.39 -2.01 -3.16
C GLY A 38 -2.57 -2.00 -4.12
N GLY A 39 -2.98 -0.78 -4.48
CA GLY A 39 -4.17 -0.55 -5.30
C GLY A 39 -4.15 -1.22 -6.67
N GLY A 40 -2.97 -1.33 -7.29
CA GLY A 40 -2.83 -1.97 -8.60
C GLY A 40 -3.24 -3.44 -8.59
N VAL A 41 -2.82 -4.22 -7.59
CA VAL A 41 -3.21 -5.63 -7.45
C VAL A 41 -4.71 -5.77 -7.22
N ARG A 42 -5.26 -5.00 -6.28
CA ARG A 42 -6.69 -4.96 -5.99
C ARG A 42 -7.52 -4.63 -7.24
N ASP A 43 -7.14 -3.58 -7.96
CA ASP A 43 -7.89 -3.10 -9.11
C ASP A 43 -7.88 -4.15 -10.24
N LEU A 44 -6.75 -4.82 -10.49
CA LEU A 44 -6.70 -5.95 -11.43
C LEU A 44 -7.63 -7.09 -11.02
N MET A 45 -7.67 -7.46 -9.72
CA MET A 45 -8.57 -8.51 -9.22
C MET A 45 -10.05 -8.13 -9.36
N LEU A 46 -10.36 -6.83 -9.35
CA LEU A 46 -11.70 -6.30 -9.60
C LEU A 46 -12.02 -6.16 -11.10
N GLY A 47 -11.10 -6.53 -11.99
CA GLY A 47 -11.26 -6.35 -13.43
C GLY A 47 -11.17 -4.90 -13.89
N LEU A 48 -10.57 -4.02 -13.07
CA LEU A 48 -10.35 -2.62 -13.38
C LEU A 48 -8.97 -2.42 -14.03
N ASN A 49 -8.78 -1.29 -14.68
CA ASN A 49 -7.48 -0.88 -15.22
C ASN A 49 -6.76 0.04 -14.21
N PRO A 50 -5.72 -0.44 -13.52
CA PRO A 50 -4.94 0.42 -12.62
C PRO A 50 -4.26 1.55 -13.39
N LYS A 51 -4.21 2.73 -12.78
CA LYS A 51 -3.46 3.88 -13.33
C LYS A 51 -1.97 3.73 -13.04
N ASP A 52 -1.65 3.26 -11.83
CA ASP A 52 -0.30 3.18 -11.30
C ASP A 52 -0.05 1.81 -10.70
N PHE A 53 1.22 1.38 -10.70
CA PHE A 53 1.68 0.17 -10.05
C PHE A 53 2.80 0.51 -9.08
N ASP A 54 2.67 0.03 -7.85
CA ASP A 54 3.68 0.13 -6.81
C ASP A 54 4.41 -1.21 -6.67
N ALA A 55 5.71 -1.15 -6.46
CA ALA A 55 6.52 -2.32 -6.14
C ALA A 55 7.06 -2.23 -4.71
N VAL A 56 7.30 -3.39 -4.12
CA VAL A 56 7.93 -3.50 -2.82
C VAL A 56 8.99 -4.59 -2.84
N THR A 57 10.08 -4.41 -2.10
CA THR A 57 11.25 -5.28 -2.14
C THR A 57 11.96 -5.34 -0.79
N ASN A 58 12.79 -6.36 -0.57
CA ASN A 58 13.73 -6.40 0.54
C ASN A 58 15.03 -5.62 0.27
N ALA A 59 15.25 -5.14 -0.96
CA ALA A 59 16.36 -4.25 -1.26
C ALA A 59 16.20 -2.90 -0.55
N THR A 60 17.26 -2.39 0.04
CA THR A 60 17.30 -1.03 0.60
C THR A 60 17.26 0.03 -0.52
N PRO A 61 16.91 1.29 -0.23
CA PRO A 61 16.92 2.35 -1.24
C PRO A 61 18.25 2.48 -1.97
N SER A 62 19.37 2.34 -1.25
CA SER A 62 20.70 2.37 -1.86
C SER A 62 20.92 1.21 -2.83
N GLN A 63 20.51 0.00 -2.45
CA GLN A 63 20.58 -1.18 -3.32
C GLN A 63 19.66 -1.05 -4.53
N ILE A 64 18.45 -0.51 -4.37
CA ILE A 64 17.57 -0.18 -5.51
C ILE A 64 18.27 0.81 -6.44
N LYS A 65 18.92 1.83 -5.88
CA LYS A 65 19.70 2.80 -6.66
C LYS A 65 20.85 2.15 -7.42
N GLU A 66 21.54 1.16 -6.83
CA GLU A 66 22.59 0.38 -7.51
C GLU A 66 22.05 -0.41 -8.69
N VAL A 67 20.89 -1.08 -8.52
CA VAL A 67 20.25 -1.88 -9.59
C VAL A 67 19.83 -1.01 -10.77
N PHE A 68 19.24 0.16 -10.52
CA PHE A 68 18.64 0.98 -11.57
C PHE A 68 19.52 2.16 -12.04
N GLY A 69 20.58 2.50 -11.32
CA GLY A 69 21.52 3.55 -11.67
C GLY A 69 20.84 4.91 -11.88
N ARG A 70 21.06 5.50 -13.07
CA ARG A 70 20.48 6.82 -13.42
C ARG A 70 18.96 6.85 -13.49
N ARG A 71 18.31 5.71 -13.69
CA ARG A 71 16.85 5.58 -13.75
C ARG A 71 16.18 5.64 -12.38
N CYS A 72 16.92 5.66 -11.28
CA CYS A 72 16.39 5.69 -9.95
C CYS A 72 16.73 7.01 -9.25
N ARG A 73 15.73 7.61 -8.60
CA ARG A 73 15.88 8.73 -7.67
C ARG A 73 15.30 8.34 -6.32
N ILE A 74 16.07 8.56 -5.25
CA ILE A 74 15.56 8.39 -3.89
C ILE A 74 14.92 9.71 -3.47
N ILE A 75 13.67 9.64 -3.05
CA ILE A 75 12.89 10.77 -2.58
C ILE A 75 12.46 10.57 -1.13
N GLY A 76 12.11 11.67 -0.47
CA GLY A 76 11.67 11.65 0.92
C GLY A 76 12.82 11.64 1.91
N ARG A 77 12.80 12.58 2.87
CA ARG A 77 13.78 12.64 3.98
C ARG A 77 13.37 11.75 5.15
N ARG A 78 12.07 11.62 5.35
CA ARG A 78 11.47 10.92 6.49
C ARG A 78 11.16 9.47 6.15
N PHE A 79 10.68 9.24 4.95
CA PHE A 79 10.35 7.94 4.37
C PHE A 79 11.03 7.88 3.01
N GLU A 80 12.14 7.17 2.96
CA GLU A 80 12.85 6.99 1.70
C GLU A 80 12.06 6.07 0.77
N LEU A 81 11.80 6.56 -0.43
CA LEU A 81 11.10 5.86 -1.49
C LEU A 81 11.93 5.96 -2.77
N ALA A 82 12.07 4.87 -3.48
CA ALA A 82 12.76 4.86 -4.75
C ALA A 82 11.78 5.11 -5.90
N HIS A 83 11.99 6.18 -6.64
CA HIS A 83 11.32 6.45 -7.90
C HIS A 83 12.14 5.86 -9.03
N VAL A 84 11.64 4.80 -9.67
CA VAL A 84 12.29 4.13 -10.80
C VAL A 84 11.57 4.51 -12.09
N TYR A 85 12.33 5.07 -13.02
CA TYR A 85 11.82 5.52 -14.31
C TYR A 85 12.07 4.45 -15.38
N SER A 86 11.03 4.11 -16.13
CA SER A 86 11.10 3.27 -17.33
C SER A 86 10.47 4.05 -18.50
N GLY A 87 11.30 4.70 -19.29
CA GLY A 87 10.85 5.67 -20.29
C GLY A 87 10.17 6.88 -19.63
N ARG A 88 8.88 7.08 -19.91
CA ARG A 88 8.04 8.14 -19.31
C ARG A 88 7.29 7.67 -18.07
N GLU A 89 7.31 6.38 -17.81
CA GLU A 89 6.57 5.79 -16.72
C GLU A 89 7.40 5.80 -15.43
N LEU A 90 6.72 5.99 -14.31
CA LEU A 90 7.29 5.99 -12.98
C LEU A 90 6.75 4.80 -12.19
N VAL A 91 7.64 4.05 -11.56
CA VAL A 91 7.30 3.04 -10.57
C VAL A 91 7.83 3.48 -9.20
N GLU A 92 6.95 3.56 -8.23
CA GLU A 92 7.35 3.72 -6.83
C GLU A 92 7.78 2.35 -6.27
N VAL A 93 9.02 2.28 -5.81
CA VAL A 93 9.60 1.06 -5.23
C VAL A 93 9.92 1.32 -3.77
N ALA A 94 9.17 0.68 -2.88
CA ALA A 94 9.37 0.77 -1.44
C ALA A 94 10.20 -0.42 -0.93
N THR A 95 11.03 -0.18 0.07
CA THR A 95 11.66 -1.26 0.85
C THR A 95 10.69 -1.76 1.92
N PHE A 96 10.67 -3.07 2.20
CA PHE A 96 9.91 -3.61 3.32
C PHE A 96 10.25 -2.89 4.62
N ARG A 97 9.25 -2.48 5.37
CA ARG A 97 9.43 -1.70 6.60
C ARG A 97 9.09 -2.53 7.83
N ALA A 98 9.96 -2.47 8.83
CA ALA A 98 9.62 -2.96 10.16
C ALA A 98 8.71 -1.97 10.91
N PRO A 99 7.94 -2.41 11.92
CA PRO A 99 7.28 -1.52 12.85
C PRO A 99 8.29 -0.56 13.49
N PRO A 100 7.91 0.69 13.79
CA PRO A 100 8.82 1.66 14.39
C PRO A 100 9.34 1.12 15.72
N LYS A 101 10.64 0.91 15.83
CA LYS A 101 11.31 0.69 17.13
C LYS A 101 11.28 2.04 17.85
N LYS A 102 10.49 2.16 18.94
CA LYS A 102 10.32 3.36 19.74
C LYS A 102 10.63 4.62 18.93
N ALA A 103 9.62 5.14 18.25
CA ALA A 103 9.80 6.24 17.33
C ALA A 103 10.56 7.36 18.04
N VAL A 104 11.62 7.88 17.40
CA VAL A 104 12.16 9.19 17.77
C VAL A 104 11.07 10.18 17.40
N THR A 105 10.18 10.41 18.33
CA THR A 105 9.08 11.36 18.20
C THR A 105 9.57 12.73 18.62
N SER A 106 9.16 13.76 17.86
CA SER A 106 9.22 15.14 18.37
C SER A 106 8.38 15.26 19.66
N ALA A 107 8.57 16.33 20.40
CA ALA A 107 7.76 16.66 21.59
C ALA A 107 6.23 16.67 21.31
N GLN A 108 5.83 16.70 20.03
CA GLN A 108 4.44 16.68 19.56
C GLN A 108 4.02 15.33 18.91
N GLY A 109 4.71 14.24 19.21
CA GLY A 109 4.34 12.90 18.75
C GLY A 109 4.64 12.60 17.27
N MET A 110 5.34 13.48 16.55
CA MET A 110 5.64 13.32 15.14
C MET A 110 6.85 12.41 14.93
N ILE A 111 6.70 11.30 14.22
CA ILE A 111 7.81 10.40 13.87
C ILE A 111 8.80 11.14 12.95
N LEU A 112 10.04 11.34 13.41
CA LEU A 112 11.07 12.12 12.68
C LEU A 112 11.83 11.30 11.64
N ARG A 113 12.01 10.01 11.85
CA ARG A 113 12.60 9.04 10.90
C ARG A 113 11.99 7.67 11.11
N ASP A 114 11.60 7.00 10.01
CA ASP A 114 11.07 5.63 10.01
C ASP A 114 11.64 4.84 8.82
N ASN A 115 12.95 4.82 8.70
CA ASN A 115 13.67 4.01 7.71
C ASN A 115 14.15 2.69 8.37
N ASN A 116 13.24 2.04 9.12
CA ASN A 116 13.50 0.72 9.66
C ASN A 116 13.09 -0.32 8.61
N TRP A 117 14.09 -0.97 8.03
CA TRP A 117 13.87 -2.04 7.06
C TRP A 117 13.49 -3.34 7.76
N GLY A 118 12.61 -4.10 7.15
CA GLY A 118 12.04 -5.30 7.75
C GLY A 118 11.82 -6.44 6.78
N THR A 119 11.04 -7.42 7.23
CA THR A 119 10.55 -8.52 6.41
C THR A 119 9.21 -8.18 5.78
N ILE A 120 8.76 -9.01 4.82
CA ILE A 120 7.45 -8.84 4.18
C ILE A 120 6.30 -8.93 5.21
N GLU A 121 6.43 -9.80 6.23
CA GLU A 121 5.45 -9.92 7.32
C GLU A 121 5.38 -8.64 8.15
N GLN A 122 6.51 -8.01 8.41
CA GLN A 122 6.57 -6.74 9.13
C GLN A 122 5.99 -5.58 8.30
N ASP A 123 6.24 -5.58 6.99
CA ASP A 123 5.66 -4.58 6.07
C ASP A 123 4.14 -4.74 5.99
N PHE A 124 3.65 -5.98 5.96
CA PHE A 124 2.24 -6.29 5.89
C PHE A 124 1.46 -5.67 7.06
N VAL A 125 1.89 -5.86 8.32
CA VAL A 125 1.15 -5.39 9.50
C VAL A 125 1.04 -3.87 9.61
N ARG A 126 1.84 -3.12 8.86
CA ARG A 126 1.81 -1.65 8.83
C ARG A 126 0.84 -1.07 7.82
N ARG A 127 0.36 -1.88 6.88
CA ARG A 127 -0.59 -1.44 5.85
C ARG A 127 -1.94 -1.09 6.47
N ASP A 128 -2.74 -0.35 5.72
CA ASP A 128 -4.03 0.13 6.22
C ASP A 128 -5.15 -0.92 6.07
N PHE A 129 -5.48 -1.28 4.83
CA PHE A 129 -6.61 -2.16 4.52
C PHE A 129 -6.14 -3.49 3.94
N SER A 130 -6.88 -4.56 4.28
CA SER A 130 -6.64 -5.91 3.75
C SER A 130 -6.56 -5.92 2.23
N ILE A 131 -7.49 -5.26 1.57
CA ILE A 131 -7.59 -5.20 0.10
C ILE A 131 -6.40 -4.53 -0.60
N ASN A 132 -5.54 -3.80 0.13
CA ASN A 132 -4.31 -3.18 -0.37
C ASN A 132 -3.05 -3.92 0.10
N ALA A 133 -3.19 -5.09 0.74
CA ALA A 133 -2.11 -5.79 1.40
C ALA A 133 -1.79 -7.16 0.79
N MET A 134 -2.03 -7.31 -0.49
CA MET A 134 -1.63 -8.48 -1.26
C MET A 134 -0.36 -8.20 -2.04
N TYR A 135 0.52 -9.21 -2.12
CA TYR A 135 1.82 -9.13 -2.75
C TYR A 135 1.86 -10.08 -3.95
N TYR A 136 1.83 -9.52 -5.15
CA TYR A 136 1.79 -10.27 -6.40
C TYR A 136 3.20 -10.41 -7.00
N GLN A 137 3.66 -11.65 -7.16
CA GLN A 137 4.90 -11.97 -7.88
C GLN A 137 4.52 -12.54 -9.27
N PRO A 138 4.59 -11.73 -10.34
CA PRO A 138 4.04 -12.09 -11.63
C PRO A 138 4.78 -13.26 -12.30
N ARG A 139 6.11 -13.34 -12.18
CA ARG A 139 6.90 -14.40 -12.83
C ARG A 139 6.72 -15.76 -12.17
N LYS A 140 6.44 -15.78 -10.87
CA LYS A 140 6.09 -17.02 -10.15
C LYS A 140 4.60 -17.36 -10.28
N GLY A 141 3.77 -16.43 -10.75
CA GLY A 141 2.33 -16.59 -10.84
C GLY A 141 1.66 -16.79 -9.49
N ILE A 142 2.16 -16.13 -8.42
CA ILE A 142 1.66 -16.28 -7.05
C ILE A 142 1.28 -14.94 -6.44
N VAL A 143 0.31 -14.99 -5.53
CA VAL A 143 -0.07 -13.88 -4.65
C VAL A 143 0.09 -14.35 -3.21
N LEU A 144 0.82 -13.58 -2.41
CA LEU A 144 0.89 -13.78 -0.96
C LEU A 144 -0.24 -12.99 -0.30
N ASP A 145 -1.10 -13.69 0.41
CA ASP A 145 -2.23 -13.14 1.15
C ASP A 145 -2.06 -13.50 2.63
N PHE A 146 -1.86 -12.49 3.47
CA PHE A 146 -1.62 -12.65 4.90
C PHE A 146 -2.90 -12.55 5.74
N CYS A 147 -4.02 -12.09 5.17
CA CYS A 147 -5.20 -11.69 5.93
C CYS A 147 -6.54 -12.06 5.27
N ASN A 148 -6.57 -12.97 4.31
CA ASN A 148 -7.74 -13.28 3.50
C ASN A 148 -8.27 -12.08 2.68
N ALA A 149 -7.38 -11.23 2.20
CA ALA A 149 -7.71 -10.08 1.39
C ALA A 149 -8.47 -10.44 0.11
N ALA A 150 -8.15 -11.59 -0.48
CA ALA A 150 -8.86 -12.09 -1.66
C ALA A 150 -10.36 -12.32 -1.37
N ASP A 151 -10.69 -12.78 -0.18
CA ASP A 151 -12.06 -12.97 0.29
C ASP A 151 -12.77 -11.63 0.54
N ASP A 152 -12.07 -10.67 1.17
CA ASP A 152 -12.60 -9.32 1.37
C ASP A 152 -12.91 -8.62 0.03
N ILE A 153 -12.05 -8.79 -0.99
CA ILE A 153 -12.31 -8.28 -2.35
C ILE A 153 -13.53 -8.96 -2.97
N LYS A 154 -13.62 -10.28 -2.87
CA LYS A 154 -14.73 -11.06 -3.40
C LYS A 154 -16.07 -10.65 -2.79
N HIS A 155 -16.12 -10.42 -1.48
CA HIS A 155 -17.31 -10.00 -0.75
C HIS A 155 -17.49 -8.48 -0.70
N LYS A 156 -16.60 -7.72 -1.34
CA LYS A 156 -16.62 -6.24 -1.35
C LYS A 156 -16.66 -5.64 0.05
N THR A 157 -15.82 -6.16 0.93
CA THR A 157 -15.70 -5.72 2.32
C THR A 157 -14.43 -4.92 2.50
N LEU A 158 -14.54 -3.74 3.09
CA LEU A 158 -13.41 -2.90 3.47
C LEU A 158 -13.06 -3.14 4.93
N ARG A 159 -11.91 -3.75 5.17
CA ARG A 159 -11.41 -4.15 6.50
C ARG A 159 -10.05 -3.53 6.77
N LEU A 160 -9.86 -2.99 7.99
CA LEU A 160 -8.55 -2.56 8.48
C LEU A 160 -7.70 -3.77 8.90
N LEU A 161 -6.39 -3.63 8.77
CA LEU A 161 -5.44 -4.57 9.34
C LEU A 161 -5.18 -4.24 10.80
N GLY A 162 -5.37 -5.21 11.69
CA GLY A 162 -5.26 -5.03 13.12
C GLY A 162 -6.54 -4.50 13.77
N ASP A 163 -6.43 -4.11 15.05
CA ASP A 163 -7.55 -3.55 15.81
C ASP A 163 -7.92 -2.15 15.30
N PRO A 164 -9.16 -1.91 14.87
CA PRO A 164 -9.55 -0.64 14.26
C PRO A 164 -9.37 0.57 15.16
N GLN A 165 -9.65 0.46 16.48
CA GLN A 165 -9.46 1.55 17.43
C GLN A 165 -8.00 1.98 17.47
N THR A 166 -7.11 1.03 17.71
CA THR A 166 -5.65 1.25 17.70
C THR A 166 -5.17 1.88 16.40
N ARG A 167 -5.68 1.39 15.27
CA ARG A 167 -5.25 1.84 13.94
C ARG A 167 -5.70 3.27 13.64
N PHE A 168 -6.85 3.71 14.15
CA PHE A 168 -7.30 5.09 14.02
C PHE A 168 -6.55 6.03 14.96
N GLU A 169 -6.20 5.58 16.16
CA GLU A 169 -5.35 6.34 17.09
C GLU A 169 -3.92 6.54 16.54
N GLU A 170 -3.35 5.51 15.92
CA GLU A 170 -2.04 5.61 15.28
C GLU A 170 -2.00 6.59 14.08
N ASP A 171 -3.05 6.59 13.28
CA ASP A 171 -3.18 7.47 12.11
C ASP A 171 -4.66 7.75 11.79
N PRO A 172 -5.20 8.85 12.35
CA PRO A 172 -6.61 9.21 12.18
C PRO A 172 -7.04 9.47 10.72
N VAL A 173 -6.09 9.78 9.82
CA VAL A 173 -6.38 9.93 8.39
C VAL A 173 -6.99 8.66 7.78
N ARG A 174 -6.74 7.50 8.39
CA ARG A 174 -7.38 6.23 7.98
C ARG A 174 -8.90 6.28 8.03
N MET A 175 -9.50 7.14 8.87
CA MET A 175 -10.95 7.35 8.90
C MET A 175 -11.44 7.94 7.57
N LEU A 176 -10.79 8.99 7.07
CA LEU A 176 -11.11 9.58 5.77
C LEU A 176 -10.84 8.59 4.63
N ARG A 177 -9.75 7.85 4.72
CA ARG A 177 -9.41 6.80 3.75
C ARG A 177 -10.46 5.68 3.73
N THR A 178 -11.00 5.30 4.89
CA THR A 178 -12.10 4.32 4.98
C THR A 178 -13.31 4.79 4.17
N LEU A 179 -13.78 6.01 4.40
CA LEU A 179 -14.91 6.59 3.66
C LEU A 179 -14.61 6.67 2.16
N ARG A 180 -13.42 7.13 1.81
CA ARG A 180 -13.01 7.25 0.41
C ARG A 180 -12.98 5.91 -0.32
N PHE A 181 -12.35 4.89 0.26
CA PHE A 181 -12.27 3.58 -0.39
C PHE A 181 -13.64 2.88 -0.43
N ALA A 182 -14.45 2.99 0.61
CA ALA A 182 -15.82 2.46 0.61
C ALA A 182 -16.64 3.07 -0.54
N ALA A 183 -16.61 4.39 -0.69
CA ALA A 183 -17.31 5.10 -1.76
C ALA A 183 -16.73 4.79 -3.16
N LYS A 184 -15.40 4.88 -3.31
CA LYS A 184 -14.71 4.65 -4.59
C LYS A 184 -14.93 3.24 -5.14
N LEU A 185 -14.83 2.23 -4.28
CA LEU A 185 -14.90 0.83 -4.67
C LEU A 185 -16.32 0.26 -4.57
N ASN A 186 -17.25 1.00 -3.98
CA ASN A 186 -18.58 0.50 -3.62
C ASN A 186 -18.49 -0.75 -2.73
N PHE A 187 -17.69 -0.66 -1.69
CA PHE A 187 -17.47 -1.71 -0.70
C PHE A 187 -18.22 -1.38 0.59
N SER A 188 -18.75 -2.40 1.25
CA SER A 188 -19.27 -2.28 2.60
C SER A 188 -18.13 -2.14 3.61
N ILE A 189 -18.27 -1.25 4.57
CA ILE A 189 -17.32 -1.11 5.67
C ILE A 189 -17.58 -2.26 6.65
N ALA A 190 -16.50 -2.92 7.11
CA ALA A 190 -16.60 -4.01 8.06
C ALA A 190 -17.26 -3.55 9.37
N PRO A 191 -18.11 -4.38 10.01
CA PRO A 191 -18.85 -3.99 11.23
C PRO A 191 -17.96 -3.47 12.34
N GLU A 192 -16.80 -4.09 12.57
CA GLU A 192 -15.83 -3.70 13.59
C GLU A 192 -15.26 -2.28 13.40
N ILE A 193 -15.31 -1.75 12.18
CA ILE A 193 -14.95 -0.36 11.89
C ILE A 193 -16.15 0.55 12.18
N LEU A 194 -17.36 0.14 11.78
CA LEU A 194 -18.58 0.94 11.97
C LEU A 194 -18.86 1.17 13.45
N ASP A 195 -18.61 0.18 14.31
CA ASP A 195 -18.83 0.25 15.75
C ASP A 195 -18.03 1.37 16.43
N ILE A 196 -16.89 1.74 15.87
CA ILE A 196 -16.02 2.80 16.40
C ILE A 196 -16.10 4.12 15.61
N PHE A 197 -16.92 4.18 14.56
CA PHE A 197 -17.10 5.37 13.73
C PHE A 197 -18.08 6.34 14.41
N THR A 198 -17.70 6.86 15.59
CA THR A 198 -18.54 7.75 16.41
C THR A 198 -18.14 9.22 16.19
N PRO A 199 -19.01 10.19 16.56
CA PRO A 199 -18.64 11.60 16.56
C PRO A 199 -17.40 11.89 17.40
N GLU A 200 -17.20 11.18 18.51
CA GLU A 200 -16.04 11.31 19.39
C GLU A 200 -14.76 10.86 18.69
N ALA A 201 -14.80 9.78 17.92
CA ALA A 201 -13.64 9.33 17.13
C ALA A 201 -13.18 10.40 16.13
N ALA A 202 -14.09 11.23 15.61
CA ALA A 202 -13.74 12.32 14.72
C ALA A 202 -12.84 13.38 15.36
N TYR A 203 -12.81 13.48 16.68
CA TYR A 203 -11.88 14.41 17.37
C TYR A 203 -10.42 14.04 17.16
N LEU A 204 -10.10 12.78 16.89
CA LEU A 204 -8.73 12.34 16.55
C LEU A 204 -8.18 13.07 15.31
N LEU A 205 -9.04 13.51 14.40
CA LEU A 205 -8.62 14.25 13.21
C LEU A 205 -8.04 15.63 13.51
N ARG A 206 -8.27 16.19 14.72
CA ARG A 206 -7.73 17.48 15.14
C ARG A 206 -6.21 17.48 15.26
N ASP A 207 -5.63 16.31 15.55
CA ASP A 207 -4.18 16.15 15.71
C ASP A 207 -3.46 15.89 14.37
N VAL A 208 -4.21 15.75 13.29
CA VAL A 208 -3.66 15.55 11.94
C VAL A 208 -3.27 16.88 11.32
N SER A 209 -2.11 16.93 10.66
CA SER A 209 -1.70 18.16 9.98
C SER A 209 -2.71 18.59 8.89
N PRO A 210 -2.98 19.90 8.77
CA PRO A 210 -3.94 20.42 7.77
C PRO A 210 -3.64 19.96 6.34
N HIS A 211 -2.36 19.87 5.99
CA HIS A 211 -1.94 19.41 4.67
C HIS A 211 -2.41 17.95 4.38
N ARG A 212 -2.25 17.04 5.33
CA ARG A 212 -2.70 15.65 5.17
C ARG A 212 -4.22 15.54 5.09
N LEU A 213 -4.93 16.33 5.89
CA LEU A 213 -6.40 16.39 5.83
C LEU A 213 -6.86 16.91 4.48
N TYR A 214 -6.23 17.99 3.99
CA TYR A 214 -6.54 18.56 2.70
C TYR A 214 -6.31 17.55 1.56
N ASP A 215 -5.14 16.91 1.53
CA ASP A 215 -4.78 15.94 0.48
C ASP A 215 -5.77 14.77 0.43
N GLU A 216 -6.15 14.22 1.58
CA GLU A 216 -7.08 13.09 1.62
C GLU A 216 -8.51 13.53 1.31
N SER A 217 -8.92 14.71 1.75
CA SER A 217 -10.21 15.30 1.41
C SER A 217 -10.32 15.59 -0.09
N GLN A 218 -9.27 16.13 -0.70
CA GLN A 218 -9.22 16.33 -2.15
C GLN A 218 -9.45 15.01 -2.89
N LYS A 219 -8.76 13.96 -2.49
CA LYS A 219 -8.94 12.61 -3.08
C LYS A 219 -10.36 12.08 -2.87
N LEU A 220 -10.96 12.32 -1.70
CA LEU A 220 -12.33 11.89 -1.41
C LEU A 220 -13.34 12.51 -2.39
N PHE A 221 -13.18 13.81 -2.71
CA PHE A 221 -14.10 14.52 -3.61
C PHE A 221 -13.76 14.38 -5.09
N THR A 222 -12.50 14.08 -5.44
CA THR A 222 -12.05 13.99 -6.84
C THR A 222 -12.00 12.54 -7.36
N ASP A 223 -11.94 11.55 -6.48
CA ASP A 223 -11.96 10.11 -6.83
C ASP A 223 -13.38 9.70 -7.31
N ARG A 224 -13.95 10.46 -8.25
CA ARG A 224 -15.23 10.12 -8.85
C ARG A 224 -15.10 8.81 -9.62
N LYS A 225 -16.02 7.85 -9.36
CA LYS A 225 -16.38 6.88 -10.38
C LYS A 225 -16.80 7.69 -11.60
N SER A 226 -16.09 7.50 -12.71
CA SER A 226 -16.69 7.81 -14.01
C SER A 226 -17.90 6.89 -14.11
N VAL A 227 -19.09 7.46 -13.98
CA VAL A 227 -20.35 6.79 -14.25
C VAL A 227 -20.42 6.53 -15.75
#